data_78970d01504f0c9bdd4214088744162f
#
_entry.id   78970d01504f0c9bdd4214088744162f
#
_cell.length_a   1.000
_cell.length_b   1.000
_cell.length_c   1.000
_cell.angle_alpha   90.00
_cell.angle_beta   90.00
_cell.angle_gamma   90.00
#
_symmetry.space_group_name_H-M   'P 1'
#
loop_
_entity.id
_entity.type
_entity.pdbx_description
1 polymer ?
#
loop_
_entity_poly.entity_id
_entity_poly.type
_entity_poly.pdbx_seq_one_letter_code
_entity_poly.pdbx_strand_id
1 'polypeptide(L)'
;MGSMRMNHSRIISMLCGLLLFSLGVAAQAASDGNTYTTPERLFYITRSLNKNLVCYDYRLTDGKLDKKDPIHVYWVNREEKVGQKEDINFFQRKMAYGYKQVEKGEDRVVFTLTAYPKRQMTLTGSAAKGYRCYVTISGKQAVLQSLYVKTKPGNPMSVEYVELRGVTVDGGEAVTEQVRP
;
A
#
# COMPACT_ATOMS: atom_id res chain seq x y z
N MET A 1 -81.29 -29.75 -12.24
CA MET A 1 -81.48 -28.41 -12.78
C MET A 1 -80.80 -27.46 -11.78
N GLY A 2 -79.82 -26.70 -12.22
CA GLY A 2 -79.16 -25.76 -11.36
C GLY A 2 -77.67 -25.74 -11.62
N SER A 3 -77.26 -25.01 -12.67
CA SER A 3 -75.89 -24.75 -13.04
C SER A 3 -75.22 -23.83 -12.00
N MET A 4 -74.09 -24.22 -11.46
CA MET A 4 -73.27 -23.41 -10.59
C MET A 4 -71.92 -23.17 -11.25
N ARG A 5 -71.71 -21.93 -11.66
CA ARG A 5 -70.49 -21.43 -12.33
C ARG A 5 -69.38 -21.31 -11.31
N MET A 6 -68.27 -21.98 -11.53
CA MET A 6 -67.02 -21.85 -10.78
C MET A 6 -66.26 -20.60 -11.28
N ASN A 7 -65.98 -19.71 -10.34
CA ASN A 7 -65.20 -18.52 -10.56
C ASN A 7 -63.71 -18.82 -10.34
N HIS A 8 -62.88 -18.68 -11.38
CA HIS A 8 -61.45 -18.90 -11.33
C HIS A 8 -60.77 -17.62 -10.83
N SER A 9 -60.43 -17.60 -9.56
CA SER A 9 -59.57 -16.57 -9.00
C SER A 9 -58.09 -16.91 -9.33
N ARG A 10 -57.48 -16.06 -10.16
CA ARG A 10 -56.06 -16.15 -10.50
C ARG A 10 -55.22 -15.66 -9.34
N ILE A 11 -54.49 -16.60 -8.74
CA ILE A 11 -53.43 -16.29 -7.75
C ILE A 11 -52.17 -15.99 -8.52
N ILE A 12 -51.81 -14.71 -8.59
CA ILE A 12 -50.52 -14.28 -9.12
C ILE A 12 -49.51 -14.41 -7.98
N SER A 13 -48.66 -15.44 -8.06
CA SER A 13 -47.47 -15.57 -7.22
C SER A 13 -46.44 -14.54 -7.63
N MET A 14 -46.31 -13.52 -6.80
CA MET A 14 -45.25 -12.52 -6.93
C MET A 14 -43.97 -13.09 -6.29
N LEU A 15 -43.10 -13.63 -7.11
CA LEU A 15 -41.77 -14.10 -6.72
C LEU A 15 -40.89 -12.88 -6.47
N CYS A 16 -40.77 -12.46 -5.22
CA CYS A 16 -39.89 -11.41 -4.79
C CYS A 16 -38.45 -11.95 -4.75
N GLY A 17 -37.69 -11.76 -5.83
CA GLY A 17 -36.28 -12.10 -5.90
C GLY A 17 -35.48 -11.20 -4.98
N LEU A 18 -34.98 -11.74 -3.86
CA LEU A 18 -34.04 -11.08 -2.99
C LEU A 18 -32.67 -11.03 -3.68
N LEU A 19 -32.38 -9.94 -4.37
CA LEU A 19 -31.04 -9.61 -4.83
C LEU A 19 -30.22 -9.19 -3.61
N LEU A 20 -29.43 -10.12 -3.07
CA LEU A 20 -28.38 -9.83 -2.12
C LEU A 20 -27.26 -9.08 -2.86
N PHE A 21 -27.32 -7.76 -2.85
CA PHE A 21 -26.17 -6.92 -3.13
C PHE A 21 -25.16 -7.12 -2.01
N SER A 22 -24.15 -7.93 -2.24
CA SER A 22 -22.94 -7.92 -1.43
C SER A 22 -22.22 -6.60 -1.68
N LEU A 23 -22.49 -5.60 -0.84
CA LEU A 23 -21.67 -4.40 -0.72
C LEU A 23 -20.28 -4.85 -0.27
N GLY A 24 -19.38 -5.02 -1.23
CA GLY A 24 -17.96 -5.06 -0.95
C GLY A 24 -17.58 -3.73 -0.31
N VAL A 25 -17.37 -3.74 0.99
CA VAL A 25 -16.76 -2.62 1.70
C VAL A 25 -15.32 -2.54 1.21
N ALA A 26 -15.09 -1.77 0.14
CA ALA A 26 -13.76 -1.29 -0.16
C ALA A 26 -13.37 -0.40 1.02
N ALA A 27 -12.45 -0.88 1.85
CA ALA A 27 -11.83 -0.08 2.88
C ALA A 27 -11.21 1.14 2.19
N GLN A 28 -11.91 2.27 2.25
CA GLN A 28 -11.37 3.55 1.87
C GLN A 28 -10.26 3.87 2.87
N ALA A 29 -9.02 3.65 2.44
CA ALA A 29 -7.89 4.28 3.09
C ALA A 29 -8.21 5.78 3.17
N ALA A 30 -8.17 6.34 4.38
CA ALA A 30 -8.38 7.75 4.60
C ALA A 30 -7.43 8.50 3.66
N SER A 31 -7.98 9.09 2.61
CA SER A 31 -7.23 9.91 1.68
C SER A 31 -6.96 11.22 2.36
N ASP A 32 -5.75 11.41 2.88
CA ASP A 32 -5.20 12.75 2.98
C ASP A 32 -5.25 13.33 1.56
N GLY A 33 -6.09 14.34 1.35
CA GLY A 33 -6.57 14.81 0.04
C GLY A 33 -5.52 15.36 -0.92
N ASN A 34 -4.49 14.61 -1.18
CA ASN A 34 -3.56 14.81 -2.31
C ASN A 34 -2.62 13.60 -2.46
N THR A 35 -3.16 12.39 -2.63
CA THR A 35 -2.36 11.20 -2.85
C THR A 35 -1.96 11.14 -4.31
N TYR A 36 -0.68 11.39 -4.57
CA TYR A 36 -0.02 10.99 -5.81
C TYR A 36 0.11 9.45 -5.82
N THR A 37 -1.04 8.76 -5.86
CA THR A 37 -1.11 7.32 -5.95
C THR A 37 -0.91 6.91 -7.40
N THR A 38 0.03 6.03 -7.63
CA THR A 38 0.16 5.31 -8.91
C THR A 38 -0.31 3.87 -8.67
N PRO A 39 -0.79 3.15 -9.70
CA PRO A 39 -1.12 1.73 -9.57
C PRO A 39 0.04 0.88 -9.04
N GLU A 40 1.27 1.31 -9.30
CA GLU A 40 2.51 0.64 -8.93
C GLU A 40 2.99 0.98 -7.50
N ARG A 41 2.30 1.90 -6.77
CA ARG A 41 2.74 2.33 -5.45
C ARG A 41 2.72 1.19 -4.44
N LEU A 42 3.90 0.91 -3.85
CA LEU A 42 4.06 -0.01 -2.73
C LEU A 42 3.83 0.71 -1.39
N PHE A 43 4.57 1.78 -1.18
CA PHE A 43 4.49 2.64 0.00
C PHE A 43 5.25 3.95 -0.25
N TYR A 44 5.18 4.86 0.71
CA TYR A 44 5.97 6.10 0.68
C TYR A 44 6.54 6.44 2.06
N ILE A 45 7.59 7.27 2.08
CA ILE A 45 8.18 7.82 3.31
C ILE A 45 7.89 9.32 3.38
N THR A 46 7.45 9.78 4.56
CA THR A 46 7.36 11.19 4.93
C THR A 46 8.32 11.51 6.07
N ARG A 47 8.68 12.79 6.23
CA ARG A 47 9.58 13.26 7.29
C ARG A 47 9.04 14.52 7.97
N SER A 48 9.36 14.68 9.25
CA SER A 48 8.88 15.82 10.05
C SER A 48 9.38 17.20 9.56
N LEU A 49 10.52 17.26 8.87
CA LEU A 49 11.12 18.50 8.40
C LEU A 49 11.12 18.67 6.87
N ASN A 50 10.41 17.81 6.15
CA ASN A 50 10.34 17.85 4.70
C ASN A 50 8.97 17.34 4.25
N LYS A 51 8.22 18.17 3.54
CA LYS A 51 6.89 17.82 3.05
C LYS A 51 6.91 16.90 1.82
N ASN A 52 8.06 16.78 1.14
CA ASN A 52 8.20 15.92 -0.03
C ASN A 52 8.08 14.44 0.37
N LEU A 53 7.59 13.64 -0.57
CA LEU A 53 7.46 12.19 -0.39
C LEU A 53 8.65 11.48 -1.02
N VAL A 54 9.15 10.42 -0.37
CA VAL A 54 9.98 9.42 -1.05
C VAL A 54 9.08 8.25 -1.37
N CYS A 55 8.88 7.98 -2.64
CA CYS A 55 7.95 7.01 -3.16
C CYS A 55 8.67 5.74 -3.60
N TYR A 56 8.06 4.59 -3.34
CA TYR A 56 8.55 3.26 -3.71
C TYR A 56 7.48 2.60 -4.58
N ASP A 57 7.75 2.48 -5.87
CA ASP A 57 6.87 1.85 -6.84
C ASP A 57 7.51 0.55 -7.34
N TYR A 58 6.73 -0.53 -7.53
CA TYR A 58 7.28 -1.72 -8.17
C TYR A 58 7.53 -1.49 -9.66
N ARG A 59 8.51 -2.21 -10.20
CA ARG A 59 8.87 -2.19 -11.63
C ARG A 59 8.57 -3.50 -12.30
N LEU A 60 7.99 -3.42 -13.48
CA LEU A 60 7.82 -4.57 -14.36
C LEU A 60 8.74 -4.44 -15.58
N THR A 61 9.28 -5.57 -16.03
CA THR A 61 9.93 -5.75 -17.30
C THR A 61 9.26 -6.93 -17.99
N ASP A 62 8.75 -6.72 -19.19
CA ASP A 62 7.98 -7.72 -19.96
C ASP A 62 6.80 -8.33 -19.18
N GLY A 63 6.09 -7.49 -18.42
CA GLY A 63 4.93 -7.90 -17.62
C GLY A 63 5.26 -8.70 -16.34
N LYS A 64 6.55 -8.88 -16.02
CA LYS A 64 7.03 -9.55 -14.80
C LYS A 64 7.79 -8.60 -13.91
N LEU A 65 7.87 -8.92 -12.62
CA LEU A 65 8.66 -8.13 -11.67
C LEU A 65 10.13 -8.07 -12.14
N ASP A 66 10.68 -6.84 -12.21
CA ASP A 66 12.08 -6.67 -12.64
C ASP A 66 13.02 -7.34 -11.64
N LYS A 67 13.85 -8.28 -12.13
CA LYS A 67 14.75 -9.07 -11.28
C LYS A 67 15.99 -8.31 -10.80
N LYS A 68 16.37 -7.24 -11.52
CA LYS A 68 17.57 -6.45 -11.19
C LYS A 68 17.24 -5.31 -10.26
N ASP A 69 16.19 -4.54 -10.56
CA ASP A 69 15.77 -3.35 -9.82
C ASP A 69 14.24 -3.33 -9.66
N PRO A 70 13.68 -4.23 -8.83
CA PRO A 70 12.23 -4.42 -8.71
C PRO A 70 11.49 -3.23 -8.09
N ILE A 71 12.20 -2.26 -7.50
CA ILE A 71 11.60 -1.11 -6.82
C ILE A 71 12.24 0.19 -7.32
N HIS A 72 11.43 1.03 -7.94
CA HIS A 72 11.79 2.40 -8.29
C HIS A 72 11.60 3.31 -7.08
N VAL A 73 12.66 4.03 -6.71
CA VAL A 73 12.64 4.96 -5.58
C VAL A 73 12.90 6.37 -6.08
N TYR A 74 11.98 7.30 -5.77
CA TYR A 74 12.06 8.65 -6.26
C TYR A 74 11.35 9.64 -5.32
N TRP A 75 11.70 10.93 -5.44
CA TRP A 75 11.00 12.02 -4.78
C TRP A 75 9.75 12.45 -5.53
N VAL A 76 8.73 12.85 -4.77
CA VAL A 76 7.61 13.65 -5.26
C VAL A 76 7.60 14.97 -4.51
N ASN A 77 7.79 16.05 -5.23
CA ASN A 77 7.82 17.40 -4.67
C ASN A 77 6.39 17.83 -4.29
N ARG A 78 6.22 18.38 -3.09
CA ARG A 78 4.94 18.86 -2.55
C ARG A 78 4.94 20.34 -2.16
N GLU A 79 6.03 21.06 -2.37
CA GLU A 79 6.17 22.48 -1.99
C GLU A 79 6.32 23.39 -3.21
N GLU A 80 7.46 23.38 -3.87
CA GLU A 80 7.76 24.33 -4.94
C GLU A 80 7.25 23.89 -6.31
N LYS A 81 7.44 22.63 -6.65
CA LYS A 81 7.08 22.02 -7.94
C LYS A 81 6.16 20.84 -7.72
N VAL A 82 4.98 21.12 -7.21
CA VAL A 82 4.02 20.10 -6.76
C VAL A 82 3.77 19.03 -7.83
N GLY A 83 4.02 17.78 -7.47
CA GLY A 83 3.86 16.63 -8.35
C GLY A 83 5.08 16.28 -9.21
N GLN A 84 6.11 17.11 -9.26
CA GLN A 84 7.34 16.76 -9.97
C GLN A 84 8.00 15.56 -9.32
N LYS A 85 8.38 14.59 -10.16
CA LYS A 85 9.13 13.38 -9.76
C LYS A 85 10.61 13.58 -10.06
N GLU A 86 11.45 13.20 -9.10
CA GLU A 86 12.92 13.26 -9.22
C GLU A 86 13.53 11.97 -8.66
N ASP A 87 14.37 11.31 -9.43
CA ASP A 87 15.08 10.12 -8.96
C ASP A 87 15.98 10.46 -7.77
N ILE A 88 16.07 9.55 -6.81
CA ILE A 88 17.02 9.71 -5.71
C ILE A 88 18.45 9.60 -6.25
N ASN A 89 19.32 10.51 -5.81
CA ASN A 89 20.71 10.49 -6.18
C ASN A 89 21.48 9.34 -5.49
N PHE A 90 22.74 9.14 -5.91
CA PHE A 90 23.58 8.05 -5.39
C PHE A 90 23.74 8.09 -3.86
N PHE A 91 23.96 9.27 -3.27
CA PHE A 91 24.12 9.42 -1.82
C PHE A 91 22.83 9.11 -1.07
N GLN A 92 21.71 9.63 -1.54
CA GLN A 92 20.40 9.36 -0.97
C GLN A 92 20.06 7.86 -1.02
N ARG A 93 20.37 7.20 -2.11
CA ARG A 93 20.22 5.74 -2.27
C ARG A 93 21.10 4.98 -1.29
N LYS A 94 22.39 5.33 -1.20
CA LYS A 94 23.36 4.61 -0.39
C LYS A 94 23.19 4.86 1.12
N MET A 95 22.77 6.04 1.53
CA MET A 95 22.75 6.46 2.94
C MET A 95 21.39 6.35 3.60
N ALA A 96 20.28 6.46 2.85
CA ALA A 96 18.96 6.59 3.46
C ALA A 96 17.86 5.78 2.77
N TYR A 97 17.55 6.09 1.51
CA TYR A 97 16.30 5.67 0.87
C TYR A 97 16.44 4.47 -0.06
N GLY A 98 17.65 4.01 -0.32
CA GLY A 98 17.86 2.81 -1.09
C GLY A 98 17.36 1.55 -0.38
N TYR A 99 17.46 0.43 -1.06
CA TYR A 99 17.12 -0.87 -0.51
C TYR A 99 18.17 -1.91 -0.90
N LYS A 100 18.23 -2.98 -0.11
CA LYS A 100 19.08 -4.14 -0.36
C LYS A 100 18.20 -5.37 -0.51
N GLN A 101 18.32 -6.06 -1.65
CA GLN A 101 17.64 -7.33 -1.86
C GLN A 101 18.33 -8.42 -1.04
N VAL A 102 17.56 -9.14 -0.23
CA VAL A 102 18.03 -10.26 0.61
C VAL A 102 17.77 -11.59 -0.07
N GLU A 103 16.56 -11.76 -0.62
CA GLU A 103 16.15 -12.93 -1.38
C GLU A 103 15.44 -12.51 -2.66
N LYS A 104 15.59 -13.32 -3.71
CA LYS A 104 14.98 -13.08 -5.03
C LYS A 104 14.24 -14.33 -5.50
N GLY A 105 12.97 -14.18 -5.80
CA GLY A 105 12.11 -15.16 -6.48
C GLY A 105 11.58 -14.61 -7.79
N GLU A 106 10.69 -15.34 -8.44
CA GLU A 106 10.09 -14.90 -9.71
C GLU A 106 9.12 -13.73 -9.50
N ASP A 107 8.19 -13.85 -8.56
CA ASP A 107 7.20 -12.82 -8.20
C ASP A 107 7.30 -12.42 -6.72
N ARG A 108 8.46 -12.60 -6.14
CA ARG A 108 8.72 -12.31 -4.72
C ARG A 108 10.16 -11.82 -4.53
N VAL A 109 10.29 -10.72 -3.81
CA VAL A 109 11.58 -10.18 -3.37
C VAL A 109 11.52 -9.86 -1.89
N VAL A 110 12.47 -10.37 -1.10
CA VAL A 110 12.69 -9.92 0.28
C VAL A 110 13.78 -8.86 0.26
N PHE A 111 13.52 -7.75 0.92
CA PHE A 111 14.45 -6.62 0.95
C PHE A 111 14.42 -5.90 2.30
N THR A 112 15.43 -5.09 2.54
CA THR A 112 15.51 -4.15 3.65
C THR A 112 15.79 -2.75 3.13
N LEU A 113 15.32 -1.72 3.81
CA LEU A 113 15.73 -0.35 3.53
C LEU A 113 17.15 -0.10 4.02
N THR A 114 17.91 0.71 3.30
CA THR A 114 19.30 1.04 3.65
C THR A 114 19.40 1.63 5.06
N ALA A 115 18.51 2.57 5.40
CA ALA A 115 18.48 3.18 6.74
C ALA A 115 17.82 2.29 7.81
N TYR A 116 17.21 1.15 7.44
CA TYR A 116 16.52 0.26 8.38
C TYR A 116 16.78 -1.22 8.07
N PRO A 117 18.04 -1.68 8.15
CA PRO A 117 18.44 -3.04 7.72
C PRO A 117 17.91 -4.16 8.62
N LYS A 118 17.45 -3.84 9.84
CA LYS A 118 16.92 -4.84 10.78
C LYS A 118 15.49 -5.31 10.43
N ARG A 119 14.75 -4.56 9.60
CA ARG A 119 13.36 -4.88 9.23
C ARG A 119 13.30 -5.41 7.81
N GLN A 120 13.01 -6.69 7.68
CA GLN A 120 12.74 -7.30 6.37
C GLN A 120 11.32 -6.98 5.92
N MET A 121 11.19 -6.73 4.63
CA MET A 121 9.95 -6.47 3.91
C MET A 121 9.86 -7.43 2.74
N THR A 122 8.66 -7.86 2.39
CA THR A 122 8.43 -8.76 1.26
C THR A 122 7.59 -8.06 0.21
N LEU A 123 8.14 -7.85 -0.97
CA LEU A 123 7.42 -7.49 -2.17
C LEU A 123 6.93 -8.77 -2.83
N THR A 124 5.63 -8.92 -3.03
CA THR A 124 5.03 -10.06 -3.73
C THR A 124 3.67 -9.70 -4.32
N GLY A 125 3.25 -10.45 -5.34
CA GLY A 125 2.01 -10.21 -6.05
C GLY A 125 2.00 -10.87 -7.41
N SER A 126 1.27 -10.28 -8.33
CA SER A 126 1.28 -10.67 -9.75
C SER A 126 0.94 -9.47 -10.62
N ALA A 127 1.30 -9.51 -11.90
CA ALA A 127 0.95 -8.44 -12.85
C ALA A 127 -0.56 -8.18 -12.94
N ALA A 128 -1.38 -9.23 -12.81
CA ALA A 128 -2.84 -9.12 -12.89
C ALA A 128 -3.49 -8.48 -11.64
N LYS A 129 -2.93 -8.72 -10.45
CA LYS A 129 -3.49 -8.25 -9.17
C LYS A 129 -2.71 -7.10 -8.55
N GLY A 130 -1.58 -6.70 -9.18
CA GLY A 130 -0.60 -5.78 -8.63
C GLY A 130 0.28 -6.42 -7.57
N TYR A 131 1.34 -5.71 -7.21
CA TYR A 131 2.28 -6.13 -6.16
C TYR A 131 2.06 -5.29 -4.90
N ARG A 132 2.36 -5.88 -3.75
CA ARG A 132 2.24 -5.23 -2.44
C ARG A 132 3.49 -5.48 -1.60
N CYS A 133 3.77 -4.55 -0.70
CA CYS A 133 4.84 -4.68 0.28
C CYS A 133 4.27 -5.17 1.61
N TYR A 134 4.69 -6.35 2.03
CA TYR A 134 4.29 -6.96 3.30
C TYR A 134 5.38 -6.80 4.35
N VAL A 135 4.96 -6.54 5.57
CA VAL A 135 5.85 -6.38 6.73
C VAL A 135 5.11 -6.73 8.01
N THR A 136 5.81 -7.16 9.04
CA THR A 136 5.23 -7.29 10.38
C THR A 136 5.19 -5.94 11.06
N ILE A 137 4.01 -5.48 11.48
CA ILE A 137 3.77 -4.24 12.24
C ILE A 137 3.08 -4.63 13.56
N SER A 138 3.67 -4.28 14.70
CA SER A 138 3.13 -4.65 16.03
C SER A 138 2.75 -6.14 16.15
N GLY A 139 3.61 -7.02 15.60
CA GLY A 139 3.39 -8.47 15.64
C GLY A 139 2.38 -9.02 14.63
N LYS A 140 1.70 -8.17 13.85
CA LYS A 140 0.71 -8.56 12.83
C LYS A 140 1.30 -8.46 11.42
N GLN A 141 0.97 -9.40 10.54
CA GLN A 141 1.28 -9.29 9.12
C GLN A 141 0.41 -8.19 8.49
N ALA A 142 1.04 -7.25 7.81
CA ALA A 142 0.36 -6.09 7.25
C ALA A 142 0.89 -5.73 5.86
N VAL A 143 0.05 -5.11 5.05
CA VAL A 143 0.46 -4.39 3.84
C VAL A 143 0.94 -3.02 4.27
N LEU A 144 2.21 -2.71 4.02
CA LEU A 144 2.81 -1.41 4.33
C LEU A 144 2.21 -0.33 3.43
N GLN A 145 1.78 0.76 4.03
CA GLN A 145 1.27 1.94 3.32
C GLN A 145 2.23 3.11 3.37
N SER A 146 2.82 3.38 4.54
CA SER A 146 3.77 4.48 4.69
C SER A 146 4.69 4.29 5.90
N LEU A 147 5.80 5.03 5.85
CA LEU A 147 6.68 5.29 6.99
C LEU A 147 6.72 6.79 7.27
N TYR A 148 6.62 7.16 8.53
CA TYR A 148 6.86 8.52 8.98
C TYR A 148 8.15 8.58 9.79
N VAL A 149 9.09 9.43 9.38
CA VAL A 149 10.37 9.60 10.06
C VAL A 149 10.34 10.90 10.86
N LYS A 150 10.29 10.79 12.17
CA LYS A 150 10.44 11.91 13.09
C LYS A 150 11.93 12.15 13.35
N THR A 151 12.38 13.36 13.07
CA THR A 151 13.75 13.78 13.39
C THR A 151 13.76 14.72 14.60
N LYS A 152 14.88 14.78 15.29
CA LYS A 152 15.06 15.70 16.41
C LYS A 152 15.01 17.15 15.93
N PRO A 153 14.43 18.07 16.72
CA PRO A 153 14.43 19.50 16.37
C PRO A 153 15.85 19.99 16.08
N GLY A 154 16.00 20.74 14.99
CA GLY A 154 17.27 21.32 14.57
C GLY A 154 18.31 20.34 14.00
N ASN A 155 18.03 19.04 13.98
CA ASN A 155 18.96 18.03 13.42
C ASN A 155 18.25 17.05 12.50
N PRO A 156 18.18 17.30 11.19
CA PRO A 156 17.49 16.44 10.23
C PRO A 156 18.14 15.06 10.05
N MET A 157 19.38 14.90 10.49
CA MET A 157 20.10 13.60 10.41
C MET A 157 19.86 12.72 11.63
N SER A 158 19.33 13.26 12.73
CA SER A 158 19.07 12.51 13.95
C SER A 158 17.61 12.07 14.02
N VAL A 159 17.36 10.78 13.81
CA VAL A 159 16.04 10.18 13.91
C VAL A 159 15.64 9.99 15.37
N GLU A 160 14.44 10.45 15.73
CA GLU A 160 13.85 10.24 17.05
C GLU A 160 13.06 8.93 17.06
N TYR A 161 12.21 8.70 16.06
CA TYR A 161 11.51 7.45 15.80
C TYR A 161 11.10 7.32 14.34
N VAL A 162 10.80 6.10 13.94
CA VAL A 162 10.14 5.77 12.69
C VAL A 162 8.79 5.15 13.02
N GLU A 163 7.72 5.64 12.40
CA GLU A 163 6.39 5.08 12.53
C GLU A 163 6.02 4.35 11.25
N LEU A 164 5.78 3.04 11.35
CA LEU A 164 5.25 2.22 10.27
C LEU A 164 3.72 2.27 10.32
N ARG A 165 3.08 2.43 9.18
CA ARG A 165 1.62 2.42 9.02
C ARG A 165 1.23 1.45 7.93
N GLY A 166 0.23 0.62 8.20
CA GLY A 166 -0.25 -0.36 7.26
C GLY A 166 -1.65 -0.85 7.58
N VAL A 167 -2.08 -1.86 6.82
CA VAL A 167 -3.37 -2.55 7.02
C VAL A 167 -3.09 -4.03 7.19
N THR A 168 -3.70 -4.64 8.19
CA THR A 168 -3.52 -6.08 8.46
C THR A 168 -4.06 -6.93 7.30
N VAL A 169 -3.40 -8.06 7.05
CA VAL A 169 -3.80 -8.98 5.97
C VAL A 169 -5.12 -9.65 6.28
N ASP A 170 -5.35 -9.99 7.56
CA ASP A 170 -6.48 -10.84 7.98
C ASP A 170 -7.81 -10.09 8.10
N GLY A 171 -7.78 -8.79 8.38
CA GLY A 171 -9.01 -8.05 8.65
C GLY A 171 -9.10 -6.67 7.97
N GLY A 172 -8.02 -6.23 7.32
CA GLY A 172 -7.98 -4.89 6.74
C GLY A 172 -7.96 -3.76 7.77
N GLU A 173 -7.62 -4.07 9.03
CA GLU A 173 -7.55 -3.09 10.12
C GLU A 173 -6.29 -2.24 10.00
N ALA A 174 -6.40 -0.94 10.26
CA ALA A 174 -5.24 -0.06 10.35
C ALA A 174 -4.34 -0.49 11.51
N VAL A 175 -3.03 -0.57 11.25
CA VAL A 175 -2.03 -0.93 12.27
C VAL A 175 -0.84 0.02 12.17
N THR A 176 -0.30 0.40 13.33
CA THR A 176 0.87 1.27 13.44
C THR A 176 1.88 0.71 14.43
N GLU A 177 3.15 1.03 14.22
CA GLU A 177 4.24 0.69 15.13
C GLU A 177 5.28 1.82 15.12
N GLN A 178 5.65 2.31 16.29
CA GLN A 178 6.76 3.24 16.43
C GLN A 178 8.03 2.50 16.86
N VAL A 179 9.10 2.70 16.12
CA VAL A 179 10.42 2.11 16.40
C VAL A 179 11.43 3.23 16.60
N ARG A 180 12.21 3.12 17.66
CA ARG A 180 13.35 4.02 17.92
C ARG A 180 14.64 3.36 17.47
N PRO A 181 15.57 4.13 16.84
CA PRO A 181 16.91 3.65 16.48
C PRO A 181 17.72 3.10 17.63
#